data_752460419d719bf1c5290bf7d12494d7
#
_entry.id   752460419d719bf1c5290bf7d12494d7
#
_cell.length_a   1.000
_cell.length_b   1.000
_cell.length_c   1.000
_cell.angle_alpha   90.00
_cell.angle_beta   90.00
_cell.angle_gamma   90.00
#
_symmetry.space_group_name_H-M   'P 1'
#
loop_
_entity.id
_entity.type
_entity.pdbx_description
1 polymer ?
#
loop_
_entity_poly.entity_id
_entity_poly.type
_entity_poly.pdbx_seq_one_letter_code
_entity_poly.pdbx_strand_id
1 'polypeptide(L)'
;MDKQSLYLLIALSPLVGSAIAGLFGWAIGRRPAHVITILGVAVSCAGSFMVLNDLLNGAAPFNGDVYTWLTVGGQTYSVGFLVDSLTAMMMVVVTSVSLMVHIYTIGYMHDDPGYQRFFSYISLFTFSMLMLVMSNNFIQLFFGWEAVGLVSYLLIGFWFKRQTAIFANLKAFLVNRVGDFGFALGIGMVLYHFGGSLNYADVFANAPALKDATVSLFPGVEWSLMTVTCILLFIGAMGKSAQFPLHVWLPDSMEGPTPISALIHAATMVTAGIFMVSRMSPLFELSDTALSFVLVIGSITALFMGFLGIVQNDIKRVVAYSTLSQLGYMTVALGVSAYNVAVFHLMTHAFFKALLFLAAGSVIMGMHHDQDMRNMGGLRKYMPITWLTSLLGTLALIGTPFFSGFYSKDSIIEAVHASNLPGADFAYLAVNIGVFVTAFYSFRLYFLVFHGKERWMQKGHHAHHGHDDGEHHGLGPNDKPHESPW
;
A
#
# COMPACT_ATOMS: atom_id res chain seq x y z
N MET A 1 14.17 -25.88 -12.65
CA MET A 1 14.43 -24.43 -12.80
C MET A 1 15.27 -23.99 -11.61
N ASP A 2 16.36 -23.28 -11.86
CA ASP A 2 17.18 -22.77 -10.77
C ASP A 2 16.47 -21.59 -10.07
N LYS A 3 16.98 -21.21 -8.88
CA LYS A 3 16.33 -20.17 -8.08
C LYS A 3 16.32 -18.82 -8.79
N GLN A 4 17.41 -18.45 -9.43
CA GLN A 4 17.52 -17.16 -10.13
C GLN A 4 16.55 -17.08 -11.30
N SER A 5 16.40 -18.15 -12.08
CA SER A 5 15.44 -18.19 -13.18
C SER A 5 13.99 -18.11 -12.68
N LEU A 6 13.70 -18.77 -11.56
CA LEU A 6 12.37 -18.65 -10.94
C LEU A 6 12.06 -17.23 -10.51
N TYR A 7 13.00 -16.54 -9.87
CA TYR A 7 12.81 -15.16 -9.41
C TYR A 7 12.67 -14.20 -10.58
N LEU A 8 13.42 -14.40 -11.66
CA LEU A 8 13.28 -13.62 -12.90
C LEU A 8 11.90 -13.85 -13.53
N LEU A 9 11.42 -15.07 -13.56
CA LEU A 9 10.09 -15.38 -14.07
C LEU A 9 9.01 -14.66 -13.27
N ILE A 10 9.09 -14.72 -11.94
CA ILE A 10 8.15 -14.05 -11.05
C ILE A 10 8.13 -12.53 -11.29
N ALA A 11 9.29 -11.91 -11.35
CA ALA A 11 9.39 -10.46 -11.51
C ALA A 11 8.96 -10.00 -12.90
N LEU A 12 9.37 -10.70 -13.97
CA LEU A 12 9.19 -10.25 -15.33
C LEU A 12 7.86 -10.64 -15.97
N SER A 13 7.16 -11.65 -15.44
CA SER A 13 5.87 -12.08 -16.03
C SER A 13 4.83 -10.95 -16.07
N PRO A 14 4.62 -10.15 -15.02
CA PRO A 14 3.72 -9.00 -15.11
C PRO A 14 4.19 -7.95 -16.11
N LEU A 15 5.48 -7.75 -16.24
CA LEU A 15 6.05 -6.80 -17.20
C LEU A 15 5.75 -7.21 -18.64
N VAL A 16 5.91 -8.49 -18.97
CA VAL A 16 5.61 -9.02 -20.31
C VAL A 16 4.14 -8.83 -20.63
N GLY A 17 3.24 -9.18 -19.71
CA GLY A 17 1.81 -8.95 -19.87
C GLY A 17 1.46 -7.48 -20.07
N SER A 18 2.07 -6.61 -19.26
CA SER A 18 1.89 -5.16 -19.37
C SER A 18 2.35 -4.63 -20.74
N ALA A 19 3.53 -5.04 -21.20
CA ALA A 19 4.07 -4.59 -22.49
C ALA A 19 3.18 -5.01 -23.64
N ILE A 20 2.72 -6.24 -23.67
CA ILE A 20 1.83 -6.74 -24.72
C ILE A 20 0.49 -5.99 -24.70
N ALA A 21 -0.13 -5.84 -23.55
CA ALA A 21 -1.42 -5.16 -23.43
C ALA A 21 -1.30 -3.65 -23.73
N GLY A 22 -0.20 -3.02 -23.36
CA GLY A 22 -0.01 -1.59 -23.56
C GLY A 22 0.42 -1.20 -24.96
N LEU A 23 1.37 -1.93 -25.55
CA LEU A 23 1.92 -1.61 -26.86
C LEU A 23 1.06 -2.15 -28.00
N PHE A 24 0.40 -3.29 -27.80
CA PHE A 24 -0.37 -3.98 -28.81
C PHE A 24 -1.87 -4.09 -28.48
N GLY A 25 -2.34 -3.45 -27.42
CA GLY A 25 -3.72 -3.54 -26.96
C GLY A 25 -4.74 -3.11 -27.99
N TRP A 26 -4.41 -2.11 -28.80
CA TRP A 26 -5.27 -1.64 -29.90
C TRP A 26 -5.48 -2.70 -30.98
N ALA A 27 -4.49 -3.58 -31.16
CA ALA A 27 -4.54 -4.63 -32.19
C ALA A 27 -5.17 -5.93 -31.68
N ILE A 28 -4.92 -6.29 -30.40
CA ILE A 28 -5.37 -7.56 -29.83
C ILE A 28 -6.78 -7.51 -29.23
N GLY A 29 -7.26 -6.31 -28.87
CA GLY A 29 -8.57 -6.13 -28.27
C GLY A 29 -8.62 -6.35 -26.77
N ARG A 30 -9.83 -6.30 -26.20
CA ARG A 30 -10.04 -6.35 -24.74
C ARG A 30 -9.75 -7.72 -24.13
N ARG A 31 -10.33 -8.78 -24.70
CA ARG A 31 -10.24 -10.12 -24.14
C ARG A 31 -8.80 -10.66 -24.11
N PRO A 32 -8.02 -10.61 -25.20
CA PRO A 32 -6.61 -11.01 -25.12
C PRO A 32 -5.80 -10.17 -24.17
N ALA A 33 -6.07 -8.87 -24.05
CA ALA A 33 -5.34 -7.98 -23.14
C ALA A 33 -5.50 -8.43 -21.67
N HIS A 34 -6.74 -8.65 -21.20
CA HIS A 34 -6.93 -9.09 -19.83
C HIS A 34 -6.45 -10.53 -19.61
N VAL A 35 -6.58 -11.42 -20.58
CA VAL A 35 -6.09 -12.79 -20.47
C VAL A 35 -4.56 -12.81 -20.27
N ILE A 36 -3.82 -12.08 -21.08
CA ILE A 36 -2.36 -12.04 -21.01
C ILE A 36 -1.88 -11.43 -19.69
N THR A 37 -2.47 -10.31 -19.27
CA THR A 37 -2.06 -9.66 -18.02
C THR A 37 -2.41 -10.51 -16.80
N ILE A 38 -3.57 -11.13 -16.78
CA ILE A 38 -3.98 -12.03 -15.68
C ILE A 38 -3.09 -13.25 -15.63
N LEU A 39 -2.74 -13.86 -16.77
CA LEU A 39 -1.84 -15.01 -16.80
C LEU A 39 -0.45 -14.64 -16.28
N GLY A 40 0.08 -13.49 -16.66
CA GLY A 40 1.37 -13.01 -16.16
C GLY A 40 1.40 -12.88 -14.64
N VAL A 41 0.36 -12.26 -14.07
CA VAL A 41 0.25 -12.10 -12.61
C VAL A 41 -0.02 -13.45 -11.94
N ALA A 42 -0.80 -14.34 -12.55
CA ALA A 42 -1.05 -15.68 -12.04
C ALA A 42 0.24 -16.50 -11.94
N VAL A 43 1.11 -16.43 -12.95
CA VAL A 43 2.42 -17.08 -12.92
C VAL A 43 3.27 -16.53 -11.78
N SER A 44 3.31 -15.20 -11.61
CA SER A 44 4.02 -14.57 -10.52
C SER A 44 3.47 -15.01 -9.15
N CYS A 45 2.16 -15.10 -9.01
CA CYS A 45 1.51 -15.52 -7.78
C CYS A 45 1.85 -16.98 -7.44
N ALA A 46 1.74 -17.88 -8.41
CA ALA A 46 2.11 -19.27 -8.23
C ALA A 46 3.57 -19.44 -7.83
N GLY A 47 4.46 -18.71 -8.53
CA GLY A 47 5.89 -18.70 -8.20
C GLY A 47 6.17 -18.16 -6.81
N SER A 48 5.47 -17.13 -6.38
CA SER A 48 5.61 -16.54 -5.05
C SER A 48 5.20 -17.50 -3.95
N PHE A 49 4.10 -18.25 -4.15
CA PHE A 49 3.68 -19.30 -3.22
C PHE A 49 4.70 -20.45 -3.17
N MET A 50 5.29 -20.83 -4.31
CA MET A 50 6.36 -21.84 -4.33
C MET A 50 7.57 -21.37 -3.52
N VAL A 51 7.99 -20.13 -3.67
CA VAL A 51 9.11 -19.53 -2.92
C VAL A 51 8.81 -19.54 -1.42
N LEU A 52 7.63 -19.10 -1.04
CA LEU A 52 7.23 -19.09 0.37
C LEU A 52 7.21 -20.51 0.96
N ASN A 53 6.65 -21.48 0.23
CA ASN A 53 6.61 -22.87 0.67
C ASN A 53 8.03 -23.44 0.86
N ASP A 54 8.95 -23.16 -0.07
CA ASP A 54 10.34 -23.60 0.04
C ASP A 54 11.02 -23.03 1.28
N LEU A 55 10.82 -21.74 1.56
CA LEU A 55 11.39 -21.09 2.73
C LEU A 55 10.79 -21.62 4.03
N LEU A 56 9.50 -21.92 4.07
CA LEU A 56 8.85 -22.52 5.24
C LEU A 56 9.35 -23.95 5.49
N ASN A 57 9.81 -24.64 4.46
CA ASN A 57 10.37 -25.99 4.57
C ASN A 57 11.90 -25.98 4.82
N GLY A 58 12.46 -24.84 5.18
CA GLY A 58 13.85 -24.71 5.61
C GLY A 58 14.86 -24.37 4.54
N ALA A 59 14.44 -23.99 3.33
CA ALA A 59 15.35 -23.52 2.29
C ALA A 59 16.09 -22.27 2.75
N ALA A 60 17.38 -22.16 2.36
CA ALA A 60 18.19 -21.00 2.69
C ALA A 60 17.72 -19.75 1.95
N PRO A 61 17.79 -18.56 2.57
CA PRO A 61 17.55 -17.31 1.87
C PRO A 61 18.51 -17.14 0.69
N PHE A 62 18.00 -16.51 -0.37
CA PHE A 62 18.80 -16.22 -1.56
C PHE A 62 19.25 -14.76 -1.55
N ASN A 63 20.52 -14.51 -1.86
CA ASN A 63 21.05 -13.18 -2.11
C ASN A 63 22.05 -13.30 -3.27
N GLY A 64 21.73 -12.73 -4.42
CA GLY A 64 22.59 -12.83 -5.58
C GLY A 64 22.26 -11.77 -6.62
N ASP A 65 23.31 -11.39 -7.39
CA ASP A 65 23.19 -10.42 -8.45
C ASP A 65 22.84 -11.12 -9.76
N VAL A 66 21.99 -10.49 -10.54
CA VAL A 66 21.57 -10.98 -11.86
C VAL A 66 22.33 -10.27 -12.96
N TYR A 67 22.48 -8.95 -12.85
CA TYR A 67 23.02 -8.10 -13.89
C TYR A 67 23.80 -6.94 -13.28
N THR A 68 25.04 -6.76 -13.72
CA THR A 68 25.84 -5.60 -13.31
C THR A 68 25.44 -4.40 -14.15
N TRP A 69 24.93 -3.37 -13.48
CA TRP A 69 24.50 -2.15 -14.16
C TRP A 69 25.65 -1.21 -14.44
N LEU A 70 26.48 -0.93 -13.45
CA LEU A 70 27.66 -0.10 -13.64
C LEU A 70 28.71 -0.36 -12.55
N THR A 71 29.96 -0.03 -12.83
CA THR A 71 31.06 -0.07 -11.87
C THR A 71 31.72 1.31 -11.83
N VAL A 72 31.77 1.90 -10.63
CA VAL A 72 32.36 3.24 -10.41
C VAL A 72 33.23 3.20 -9.17
N GLY A 73 34.47 3.65 -9.28
CA GLY A 73 35.37 3.76 -8.13
C GLY A 73 35.66 2.46 -7.41
N GLY A 74 35.66 1.34 -8.13
CA GLY A 74 35.85 0.01 -7.54
C GLY A 74 34.60 -0.59 -6.91
N GLN A 75 33.47 0.12 -6.90
CA GLN A 75 32.16 -0.38 -6.41
C GLN A 75 31.30 -0.78 -7.57
N THR A 76 30.66 -1.95 -7.47
CA THR A 76 29.76 -2.49 -8.50
C THR A 76 28.32 -2.31 -8.05
N TYR A 77 27.50 -1.75 -8.94
CA TYR A 77 26.06 -1.56 -8.71
C TYR A 77 25.31 -2.48 -9.66
N SER A 78 24.48 -3.33 -9.09
CA SER A 78 23.85 -4.45 -9.80
C SER A 78 22.36 -4.50 -9.57
N VAL A 79 21.66 -5.14 -10.51
CA VAL A 79 20.29 -5.62 -10.29
C VAL A 79 20.41 -7.03 -9.73
N GLY A 80 19.81 -7.27 -8.59
CA GLY A 80 19.86 -8.56 -7.92
C GLY A 80 18.62 -8.85 -7.13
N PHE A 81 18.60 -9.98 -6.45
CA PHE A 81 17.49 -10.40 -5.63
C PHE A 81 17.98 -10.79 -4.23
N LEU A 82 17.24 -10.33 -3.23
CA LEU A 82 17.31 -10.82 -1.86
C LEU A 82 15.96 -11.42 -1.55
N VAL A 83 15.90 -12.74 -1.40
CA VAL A 83 14.67 -13.46 -1.15
C VAL A 83 14.81 -14.20 0.17
N ASP A 84 14.30 -13.59 1.21
CA ASP A 84 14.16 -14.16 2.56
C ASP A 84 12.68 -14.24 2.93
N SER A 85 12.39 -14.54 4.19
CA SER A 85 11.01 -14.66 4.66
C SER A 85 10.20 -13.38 4.47
N LEU A 86 10.80 -12.22 4.73
CA LEU A 86 10.13 -10.93 4.52
C LEU A 86 9.79 -10.71 3.04
N THR A 87 10.75 -10.95 2.16
CA THR A 87 10.55 -10.79 0.71
C THR A 87 9.49 -11.76 0.20
N ALA A 88 9.54 -13.02 0.61
CA ALA A 88 8.58 -14.04 0.16
C ALA A 88 7.16 -13.69 0.61
N MET A 89 7.00 -13.22 1.83
CA MET A 89 5.70 -12.78 2.33
C MET A 89 5.15 -11.61 1.52
N MET A 90 6.00 -10.62 1.25
CA MET A 90 5.61 -9.46 0.43
C MET A 90 5.28 -9.85 -1.01
N MET A 91 6.04 -10.77 -1.60
CA MET A 91 5.74 -11.30 -2.94
C MET A 91 4.35 -11.95 -2.98
N VAL A 92 4.04 -12.77 -2.00
CA VAL A 92 2.73 -13.44 -1.91
C VAL A 92 1.61 -12.41 -1.76
N VAL A 93 1.77 -11.44 -0.87
CA VAL A 93 0.77 -10.38 -0.65
C VAL A 93 0.52 -9.59 -1.93
N VAL A 94 1.58 -9.09 -2.55
CA VAL A 94 1.48 -8.25 -3.76
C VAL A 94 0.83 -9.02 -4.90
N THR A 95 1.31 -10.21 -5.19
CA THR A 95 0.81 -10.99 -6.34
C THR A 95 -0.60 -11.52 -6.12
N SER A 96 -0.94 -11.95 -4.91
CA SER A 96 -2.29 -12.44 -4.59
C SER A 96 -3.33 -11.33 -4.74
N VAL A 97 -3.08 -10.17 -4.14
CA VAL A 97 -4.00 -9.04 -4.23
C VAL A 97 -4.09 -8.54 -5.67
N SER A 98 -2.96 -8.45 -6.36
CA SER A 98 -2.92 -8.03 -7.77
C SER A 98 -3.72 -8.98 -8.66
N LEU A 99 -3.60 -10.29 -8.46
CA LEU A 99 -4.36 -11.28 -9.23
C LEU A 99 -5.87 -11.08 -9.03
N MET A 100 -6.31 -10.92 -7.79
CA MET A 100 -7.73 -10.71 -7.49
C MET A 100 -8.23 -9.38 -8.09
N VAL A 101 -7.42 -8.33 -8.01
CA VAL A 101 -7.73 -7.02 -8.59
C VAL A 101 -7.84 -7.12 -10.12
N HIS A 102 -6.94 -7.86 -10.77
CA HIS A 102 -7.01 -8.07 -12.23
C HIS A 102 -8.33 -8.76 -12.63
N ILE A 103 -8.71 -9.81 -11.91
CA ILE A 103 -9.97 -10.53 -12.19
C ILE A 103 -11.18 -9.62 -11.94
N TYR A 104 -11.19 -8.89 -10.84
CA TYR A 104 -12.26 -7.94 -10.51
C TYR A 104 -12.39 -6.84 -11.57
N THR A 105 -11.29 -6.39 -12.13
CA THR A 105 -11.25 -5.31 -13.13
C THR A 105 -11.97 -5.69 -14.43
N ILE A 106 -12.07 -6.97 -14.75
CA ILE A 106 -12.83 -7.43 -15.94
C ILE A 106 -14.26 -6.89 -15.89
N GLY A 107 -14.90 -6.98 -14.74
CA GLY A 107 -16.26 -6.46 -14.55
C GLY A 107 -16.30 -4.96 -14.30
N TYR A 108 -15.41 -4.44 -13.46
CA TYR A 108 -15.45 -3.04 -13.06
C TYR A 108 -15.17 -2.08 -14.21
N MET A 109 -14.21 -2.40 -15.08
CA MET A 109 -13.79 -1.54 -16.19
C MET A 109 -14.39 -1.96 -17.53
N HIS A 110 -15.42 -2.81 -17.52
CA HIS A 110 -16.00 -3.40 -18.73
C HIS A 110 -16.41 -2.35 -19.78
N ASP A 111 -17.01 -1.25 -19.33
CA ASP A 111 -17.54 -0.21 -20.22
C ASP A 111 -16.54 0.93 -20.47
N ASP A 112 -15.33 0.87 -19.91
CA ASP A 112 -14.36 1.93 -20.05
C ASP A 112 -13.58 1.81 -21.37
N PRO A 113 -13.44 2.90 -22.14
CA PRO A 113 -12.69 2.86 -23.41
C PRO A 113 -11.17 2.62 -23.21
N GLY A 114 -10.63 2.90 -22.03
CA GLY A 114 -9.22 2.66 -21.69
C GLY A 114 -8.95 1.28 -21.09
N TYR A 115 -9.75 0.29 -21.38
CA TYR A 115 -9.70 -1.04 -20.77
C TYR A 115 -8.31 -1.70 -20.86
N GLN A 116 -7.74 -1.77 -22.07
CA GLN A 116 -6.42 -2.38 -22.29
C GLN A 116 -5.31 -1.58 -21.58
N ARG A 117 -5.38 -0.27 -21.65
CA ARG A 117 -4.44 0.62 -20.98
C ARG A 117 -4.47 0.43 -19.47
N PHE A 118 -5.64 0.27 -18.89
CA PHE A 118 -5.79 0.04 -17.46
C PHE A 118 -5.13 -1.28 -17.03
N PHE A 119 -5.38 -2.36 -17.76
CA PHE A 119 -4.74 -3.65 -17.49
C PHE A 119 -3.23 -3.58 -17.63
N SER A 120 -2.74 -2.86 -18.64
CA SER A 120 -1.30 -2.64 -18.79
C SER A 120 -0.71 -1.93 -17.56
N TYR A 121 -1.37 -0.89 -17.08
CA TYR A 121 -0.87 -0.12 -15.94
C TYR A 121 -0.86 -0.90 -14.64
N ILE A 122 -1.90 -1.66 -14.34
CA ILE A 122 -1.93 -2.43 -13.10
C ILE A 122 -0.92 -3.59 -13.11
N SER A 123 -0.66 -4.18 -14.27
CA SER A 123 0.42 -5.16 -14.42
C SER A 123 1.80 -4.53 -14.28
N LEU A 124 2.01 -3.35 -14.85
CA LEU A 124 3.25 -2.60 -14.71
C LEU A 124 3.50 -2.20 -13.25
N PHE A 125 2.45 -1.82 -12.56
CA PHE A 125 2.52 -1.53 -11.12
C PHE A 125 2.96 -2.75 -10.32
N THR A 126 2.40 -3.91 -10.62
CA THR A 126 2.76 -5.17 -9.96
C THR A 126 4.23 -5.50 -10.19
N PHE A 127 4.71 -5.36 -11.42
CA PHE A 127 6.14 -5.53 -11.74
C PHE A 127 7.01 -4.57 -10.91
N SER A 128 6.66 -3.29 -10.88
CA SER A 128 7.42 -2.28 -10.16
C SER A 128 7.50 -2.57 -8.67
N MET A 129 6.38 -3.00 -8.08
CA MET A 129 6.35 -3.36 -6.67
C MET A 129 7.17 -4.61 -6.36
N LEU A 130 7.16 -5.62 -7.25
CA LEU A 130 7.99 -6.81 -7.12
C LEU A 130 9.48 -6.46 -7.18
N MET A 131 9.88 -5.59 -8.09
CA MET A 131 11.28 -5.13 -8.16
C MET A 131 11.70 -4.39 -6.90
N LEU A 132 10.79 -3.64 -6.30
CA LEU A 132 11.03 -2.95 -5.04
C LEU A 132 11.28 -3.94 -3.90
N VAL A 133 10.37 -4.91 -3.72
CA VAL A 133 10.44 -5.83 -2.56
C VAL A 133 11.52 -6.88 -2.71
N MET A 134 11.91 -7.23 -3.93
CA MET A 134 12.93 -8.24 -4.21
C MET A 134 14.34 -7.67 -4.29
N SER A 135 14.52 -6.36 -4.12
CA SER A 135 15.82 -5.71 -4.22
C SER A 135 16.79 -6.20 -3.16
N ASN A 136 18.07 -6.24 -3.53
CA ASN A 136 19.16 -6.56 -2.59
C ASN A 136 20.11 -5.37 -2.35
N ASN A 137 19.77 -4.19 -2.84
CA ASN A 137 20.57 -2.98 -2.69
C ASN A 137 19.68 -1.73 -2.70
N PHE A 138 20.23 -0.63 -2.21
CA PHE A 138 19.51 0.64 -2.08
C PHE A 138 19.16 1.29 -3.42
N ILE A 139 20.00 1.12 -4.44
CA ILE A 139 19.75 1.73 -5.75
C ILE A 139 18.53 1.07 -6.42
N GLN A 140 18.48 -0.26 -6.40
CA GLN A 140 17.33 -0.99 -6.95
C GLN A 140 16.06 -0.69 -6.17
N LEU A 141 16.16 -0.59 -4.84
CA LEU A 141 15.06 -0.19 -3.99
C LEU A 141 14.55 1.19 -4.40
N PHE A 142 15.44 2.14 -4.63
CA PHE A 142 15.09 3.49 -5.07
C PHE A 142 14.44 3.48 -6.46
N PHE A 143 14.95 2.73 -7.40
CA PHE A 143 14.35 2.62 -8.73
C PHE A 143 12.94 2.03 -8.67
N GLY A 144 12.74 0.99 -7.88
CA GLY A 144 11.40 0.44 -7.65
C GLY A 144 10.48 1.45 -6.98
N TRP A 145 11.00 2.20 -6.04
CA TRP A 145 10.30 3.26 -5.33
C TRP A 145 9.77 4.34 -6.28
N GLU A 146 10.63 4.79 -7.17
CA GLU A 146 10.28 5.77 -8.19
C GLU A 146 9.32 5.21 -9.24
N ALA A 147 9.54 3.98 -9.68
CA ALA A 147 8.66 3.32 -10.66
C ALA A 147 7.25 3.14 -10.11
N VAL A 148 7.12 2.73 -8.85
CA VAL A 148 5.82 2.62 -8.18
C VAL A 148 5.14 3.99 -8.11
N GLY A 149 5.89 5.03 -7.78
CA GLY A 149 5.36 6.40 -7.73
C GLY A 149 4.86 6.88 -9.09
N LEU A 150 5.60 6.60 -10.15
CA LEU A 150 5.21 6.98 -11.52
C LEU A 150 3.94 6.26 -11.98
N VAL A 151 3.89 4.94 -11.81
CA VAL A 151 2.72 4.16 -12.24
C VAL A 151 1.50 4.52 -11.41
N SER A 152 1.68 4.79 -10.12
CA SER A 152 0.63 5.31 -9.24
C SER A 152 0.06 6.64 -9.78
N TYR A 153 0.94 7.55 -10.21
CA TYR A 153 0.53 8.81 -10.84
C TYR A 153 -0.35 8.56 -12.07
N LEU A 154 0.06 7.64 -12.94
CA LEU A 154 -0.70 7.30 -14.14
C LEU A 154 -2.05 6.68 -13.81
N LEU A 155 -2.11 5.86 -12.77
CA LEU A 155 -3.34 5.18 -12.37
C LEU A 155 -4.32 6.10 -11.64
N ILE A 156 -3.85 6.96 -10.75
CA ILE A 156 -4.72 7.92 -10.05
C ILE A 156 -5.34 8.89 -11.06
N GLY A 157 -4.57 9.34 -12.02
CA GLY A 157 -5.03 10.19 -13.12
C GLY A 157 -5.48 9.41 -14.35
N PHE A 158 -5.96 8.16 -14.19
CA PHE A 158 -6.35 7.33 -15.31
C PHE A 158 -7.43 8.01 -16.16
N TRP A 159 -8.42 8.62 -15.53
CA TRP A 159 -9.42 9.45 -16.20
C TRP A 159 -8.91 10.87 -16.36
N PHE A 160 -7.95 11.05 -17.24
CA PHE A 160 -7.15 12.28 -17.36
C PHE A 160 -7.94 13.51 -17.85
N LYS A 161 -9.19 13.35 -18.21
CA LYS A 161 -10.08 14.47 -18.58
C LYS A 161 -10.81 15.06 -17.37
N ARG A 162 -10.81 14.39 -16.22
CA ARG A 162 -11.40 14.91 -14.99
C ARG A 162 -10.43 15.84 -14.28
N GLN A 163 -10.86 17.06 -13.96
CA GLN A 163 -10.02 18.04 -13.25
C GLN A 163 -9.64 17.54 -11.85
N THR A 164 -10.58 16.89 -11.16
CA THR A 164 -10.32 16.33 -9.83
C THR A 164 -9.27 15.24 -9.86
N ALA A 165 -9.29 14.38 -10.89
CA ALA A 165 -8.28 13.32 -11.06
C ALA A 165 -6.91 13.90 -11.40
N ILE A 166 -6.85 14.92 -12.25
CA ILE A 166 -5.60 15.60 -12.59
C ILE A 166 -4.99 16.25 -11.35
N PHE A 167 -5.79 16.94 -10.56
CA PHE A 167 -5.34 17.54 -9.31
C PHE A 167 -4.84 16.48 -8.33
N ALA A 168 -5.58 15.38 -8.18
CA ALA A 168 -5.26 14.31 -7.25
C ALA A 168 -3.95 13.61 -7.61
N ASN A 169 -3.73 13.30 -8.90
CA ASN A 169 -2.51 12.61 -9.30
C ASN A 169 -1.28 13.52 -9.19
N LEU A 170 -1.43 14.81 -9.50
CA LEU A 170 -0.34 15.76 -9.31
C LEU A 170 0.02 15.90 -7.84
N LYS A 171 -0.98 16.00 -6.97
CA LYS A 171 -0.79 16.08 -5.52
C LYS A 171 -0.08 14.83 -5.00
N ALA A 172 -0.53 13.64 -5.41
CA ALA A 172 0.11 12.38 -5.01
C ALA A 172 1.57 12.33 -5.46
N PHE A 173 1.84 12.69 -6.70
CA PHE A 173 3.19 12.68 -7.25
C PHE A 173 4.11 13.65 -6.50
N LEU A 174 3.68 14.89 -6.28
CA LEU A 174 4.51 15.90 -5.64
C LEU A 174 4.77 15.59 -4.17
N VAL A 175 3.77 15.14 -3.42
CA VAL A 175 3.94 14.79 -2.01
C VAL A 175 4.89 13.59 -1.88
N ASN A 176 4.75 12.60 -2.74
CA ASN A 176 5.67 11.46 -2.73
C ASN A 176 7.09 11.87 -3.12
N ARG A 177 7.27 12.88 -3.99
CA ARG A 177 8.60 13.41 -4.33
C ARG A 177 9.27 14.12 -3.16
N VAL A 178 8.51 14.78 -2.30
CA VAL A 178 9.06 15.33 -1.05
C VAL A 178 9.63 14.20 -0.18
N GLY A 179 8.91 13.11 -0.04
CA GLY A 179 9.40 11.91 0.64
C GLY A 179 10.63 11.32 -0.04
N ASP A 180 10.62 11.23 -1.37
CA ASP A 180 11.71 10.66 -2.15
C ASP A 180 13.00 11.50 -2.03
N PHE A 181 12.87 12.81 -1.88
CA PHE A 181 14.03 13.68 -1.65
C PHE A 181 14.74 13.30 -0.34
N GLY A 182 13.99 13.16 0.75
CA GLY A 182 14.56 12.68 2.02
C GLY A 182 15.16 11.28 1.91
N PHE A 183 14.47 10.39 1.20
CA PHE A 183 14.95 9.03 0.94
C PHE A 183 16.28 9.02 0.17
N ALA A 184 16.37 9.84 -0.88
CA ALA A 184 17.61 9.97 -1.67
C ALA A 184 18.76 10.51 -0.83
N LEU A 185 18.51 11.49 0.04
CA LEU A 185 19.52 11.98 0.98
C LEU A 185 19.97 10.91 1.96
N GLY A 186 19.04 10.10 2.45
CA GLY A 186 19.36 8.96 3.33
C GLY A 186 20.24 7.93 2.62
N ILE A 187 19.96 7.62 1.36
CA ILE A 187 20.80 6.74 0.54
C ILE A 187 22.18 7.37 0.33
N GLY A 188 22.24 8.69 0.11
CA GLY A 188 23.50 9.42 -0.01
C GLY A 188 24.35 9.33 1.26
N MET A 189 23.72 9.40 2.42
CA MET A 189 24.41 9.20 3.71
C MET A 189 24.96 7.78 3.81
N VAL A 190 24.21 6.78 3.39
CA VAL A 190 24.68 5.39 3.35
C VAL A 190 25.87 5.23 2.40
N LEU A 191 25.76 5.79 1.19
CA LEU A 191 26.85 5.71 0.20
C LEU A 191 28.14 6.34 0.73
N TYR A 192 28.04 7.50 1.35
CA TYR A 192 29.21 8.26 1.80
C TYR A 192 29.87 7.68 3.05
N HIS A 193 29.07 7.22 4.01
CA HIS A 193 29.57 6.86 5.34
C HIS A 193 29.73 5.36 5.59
N PHE A 194 29.16 4.50 4.76
CA PHE A 194 29.08 3.06 5.00
C PHE A 194 29.99 2.26 4.06
N GLY A 195 31.12 2.84 3.64
CA GLY A 195 32.14 2.16 2.85
C GLY A 195 31.95 2.20 1.33
N GLY A 196 30.98 2.95 0.81
CA GLY A 196 30.76 3.15 -0.63
C GLY A 196 29.91 2.07 -1.30
N SER A 197 29.59 0.98 -0.61
CA SER A 197 28.67 -0.05 -1.11
C SER A 197 27.23 0.32 -0.77
N LEU A 198 26.29 -0.01 -1.67
CA LEU A 198 24.84 0.11 -1.42
C LEU A 198 24.17 -1.25 -1.34
N ASN A 199 24.93 -2.35 -1.35
CA ASN A 199 24.38 -3.68 -1.12
C ASN A 199 23.96 -3.82 0.35
N TYR A 200 22.78 -4.37 0.60
CA TYR A 200 22.27 -4.53 1.96
C TYR A 200 23.25 -5.29 2.87
N ALA A 201 23.81 -6.39 2.37
CA ALA A 201 24.73 -7.21 3.15
C ALA A 201 25.95 -6.40 3.64
N ASP A 202 26.55 -5.61 2.77
CA ASP A 202 27.73 -4.80 3.08
C ASP A 202 27.37 -3.67 4.06
N VAL A 203 26.26 -2.98 3.81
CA VAL A 203 25.81 -1.87 4.65
C VAL A 203 25.48 -2.35 6.05
N PHE A 204 24.76 -3.47 6.17
CA PHE A 204 24.38 -4.00 7.47
C PHE A 204 25.56 -4.57 8.23
N ALA A 205 26.56 -5.11 7.55
CA ALA A 205 27.80 -5.58 8.17
C ALA A 205 28.62 -4.40 8.73
N ASN A 206 28.62 -3.26 8.06
CA ASN A 206 29.37 -2.07 8.48
C ASN A 206 28.64 -1.20 9.51
N ALA A 207 27.34 -1.33 9.64
CA ALA A 207 26.51 -0.46 10.47
C ALA A 207 26.87 -0.48 11.96
N PRO A 208 27.11 -1.65 12.62
CA PRO A 208 27.41 -1.66 14.05
C PRO A 208 28.65 -0.85 14.43
N ALA A 209 29.66 -0.80 13.57
CA ALA A 209 30.88 0.00 13.80
C ALA A 209 30.62 1.50 13.76
N LEU A 210 29.52 1.94 13.17
CA LEU A 210 29.15 3.35 13.02
C LEU A 210 28.07 3.80 14.02
N LYS A 211 27.75 2.97 15.00
CA LYS A 211 26.69 3.26 15.97
C LYS A 211 26.89 4.59 16.69
N ASP A 212 28.14 4.86 17.12
CA ASP A 212 28.50 6.08 17.86
C ASP A 212 29.08 7.17 16.96
N ALA A 213 29.14 6.96 15.65
CA ALA A 213 29.66 7.96 14.72
C ALA A 213 28.74 9.19 14.69
N THR A 214 29.37 10.35 14.49
CA THR A 214 28.65 11.63 14.41
C THR A 214 28.90 12.30 13.07
N VAL A 215 28.00 13.19 12.69
CA VAL A 215 28.11 13.99 11.48
C VAL A 215 27.75 15.44 11.81
N SER A 216 28.49 16.37 11.25
CA SER A 216 28.22 17.81 11.41
C SER A 216 27.46 18.33 10.19
N LEU A 217 26.17 18.63 10.36
CA LEU A 217 25.34 19.24 9.32
C LEU A 217 25.49 20.75 9.31
N PHE A 218 25.75 21.35 10.48
CA PHE A 218 25.98 22.78 10.66
C PHE A 218 27.24 22.96 11.49
N PRO A 219 28.02 24.05 11.27
CA PRO A 219 29.23 24.31 12.05
C PRO A 219 28.95 24.32 13.56
N GLY A 220 29.72 23.55 14.31
CA GLY A 220 29.66 23.49 15.77
C GLY A 220 28.57 22.62 16.37
N VAL A 221 27.76 21.92 15.55
CA VAL A 221 26.72 21.00 16.01
C VAL A 221 26.96 19.62 15.44
N GLU A 222 27.08 18.63 16.30
CA GLU A 222 27.27 17.24 15.90
C GLU A 222 26.00 16.43 16.15
N TRP A 223 25.61 15.63 15.14
CA TRP A 223 24.43 14.79 15.17
C TRP A 223 24.86 13.32 15.07
N SER A 224 24.08 12.42 15.65
CA SER A 224 24.30 10.99 15.45
C SER A 224 24.12 10.64 13.96
N LEU A 225 25.12 10.00 13.36
CA LEU A 225 25.05 9.55 11.96
C LEU A 225 23.87 8.62 11.72
N MET A 226 23.66 7.64 12.60
CA MET A 226 22.55 6.70 12.48
C MET A 226 21.21 7.39 12.59
N THR A 227 21.06 8.31 13.53
CA THR A 227 19.80 9.07 13.67
C THR A 227 19.47 9.85 12.42
N VAL A 228 20.44 10.58 11.86
CA VAL A 228 20.23 11.36 10.64
C VAL A 228 19.87 10.45 9.47
N THR A 229 20.63 9.38 9.27
CA THR A 229 20.41 8.42 8.18
C THR A 229 19.04 7.77 8.28
N CYS A 230 18.67 7.28 9.45
CA CYS A 230 17.40 6.59 9.65
C CYS A 230 16.19 7.54 9.49
N ILE A 231 16.30 8.77 10.01
CA ILE A 231 15.21 9.75 9.84
C ILE A 231 15.05 10.12 8.37
N LEU A 232 16.13 10.32 7.62
CA LEU A 232 16.07 10.62 6.19
C LEU A 232 15.42 9.47 5.41
N LEU A 233 15.80 8.23 5.70
CA LEU A 233 15.17 7.06 5.08
C LEU A 233 13.68 6.98 5.45
N PHE A 234 13.33 7.27 6.69
CA PHE A 234 11.96 7.25 7.15
C PHE A 234 11.10 8.35 6.51
N ILE A 235 11.68 9.49 6.13
CA ILE A 235 10.96 10.52 5.37
C ILE A 235 10.46 9.94 4.04
N GLY A 236 11.25 9.12 3.39
CA GLY A 236 10.80 8.36 2.21
C GLY A 236 9.62 7.44 2.52
N ALA A 237 9.71 6.71 3.63
CA ALA A 237 8.62 5.87 4.10
C ALA A 237 7.35 6.66 4.43
N MET A 238 7.49 7.85 5.00
CA MET A 238 6.37 8.76 5.28
C MET A 238 5.60 9.11 4.01
N GLY A 239 6.30 9.33 2.91
CA GLY A 239 5.67 9.62 1.64
C GLY A 239 4.85 8.45 1.10
N LYS A 240 5.47 7.29 0.93
CA LYS A 240 4.79 6.10 0.38
C LYS A 240 3.73 5.55 1.30
N SER A 241 4.01 5.45 2.59
CA SER A 241 3.06 4.92 3.58
C SER A 241 2.12 5.98 4.15
N ALA A 242 2.12 7.17 3.56
CA ALA A 242 1.19 8.25 3.90
C ALA A 242 1.12 8.52 5.41
N GLN A 243 2.28 8.73 6.03
CA GLN A 243 2.38 9.09 7.44
C GLN A 243 2.39 10.61 7.60
N PHE A 244 1.79 11.09 8.69
CA PHE A 244 1.74 12.52 8.98
C PHE A 244 3.15 13.16 8.93
N PRO A 245 3.35 14.33 8.28
CA PRO A 245 2.37 15.16 7.57
C PRO A 245 2.26 14.87 6.04
N LEU A 246 2.88 13.80 5.52
CA LEU A 246 2.88 13.45 4.11
C LEU A 246 1.70 12.52 3.73
N HIS A 247 0.64 12.54 4.50
CA HIS A 247 -0.57 11.70 4.30
C HIS A 247 -1.59 12.32 3.35
N VAL A 248 -1.46 13.58 3.01
CA VAL A 248 -2.51 14.40 2.40
C VAL A 248 -2.90 13.94 0.99
N TRP A 249 -2.05 13.19 0.32
CA TRP A 249 -2.31 12.72 -1.05
C TRP A 249 -3.26 11.53 -1.11
N LEU A 250 -3.30 10.69 -0.07
CA LEU A 250 -4.02 9.41 -0.15
C LEU A 250 -5.54 9.57 -0.25
N PRO A 251 -6.21 10.41 0.56
CA PRO A 251 -7.67 10.57 0.43
C PRO A 251 -8.09 11.11 -0.94
N ASP A 252 -7.35 12.03 -1.51
CA ASP A 252 -7.65 12.60 -2.83
C ASP A 252 -7.37 11.60 -3.95
N SER A 253 -6.49 10.63 -3.73
CA SER A 253 -6.18 9.58 -4.71
C SER A 253 -7.35 8.63 -4.97
N MET A 254 -8.43 8.74 -4.21
CA MET A 254 -9.67 7.99 -4.45
C MET A 254 -10.39 8.43 -5.74
N GLU A 255 -9.90 9.43 -6.44
CA GLU A 255 -10.40 9.84 -7.76
C GLU A 255 -10.07 8.80 -8.85
N GLY A 256 -9.11 7.92 -8.63
CA GLY A 256 -8.83 6.82 -9.55
C GLY A 256 -9.89 5.73 -9.49
N PRO A 257 -9.92 4.82 -10.50
CA PRO A 257 -10.82 3.67 -10.46
C PRO A 257 -10.63 2.82 -9.20
N THR A 258 -11.70 2.23 -8.70
CA THR A 258 -11.69 1.47 -7.44
C THR A 258 -10.70 0.29 -7.41
N PRO A 259 -10.45 -0.46 -8.50
CA PRO A 259 -9.41 -1.49 -8.48
C PRO A 259 -8.03 -0.96 -8.07
N ILE A 260 -7.71 0.28 -8.44
CA ILE A 260 -6.48 0.96 -8.02
C ILE A 260 -6.47 1.15 -6.51
N SER A 261 -7.58 1.57 -5.95
CA SER A 261 -7.69 1.81 -4.51
C SER A 261 -7.39 0.53 -3.73
N ALA A 262 -7.88 -0.62 -4.19
CA ALA A 262 -7.56 -1.91 -3.58
C ALA A 262 -6.09 -2.29 -3.77
N LEU A 263 -5.54 -2.10 -4.96
CA LEU A 263 -4.16 -2.51 -5.26
C LEU A 263 -3.13 -1.58 -4.63
N ILE A 264 -3.22 -0.28 -4.89
CA ILE A 264 -2.22 0.71 -4.47
C ILE A 264 -2.35 1.02 -2.98
N HIS A 265 -3.57 1.28 -2.53
CA HIS A 265 -3.82 1.86 -1.21
C HIS A 265 -4.07 0.83 -0.11
N ALA A 266 -4.28 -0.43 -0.45
CA ALA A 266 -4.51 -1.46 0.55
C ALA A 266 -3.32 -2.39 0.73
N ALA A 267 -2.68 -2.81 -0.37
CA ALA A 267 -1.81 -3.98 -0.34
C ALA A 267 -0.38 -3.73 -0.83
N THR A 268 -0.10 -2.64 -1.56
CA THR A 268 1.18 -2.55 -2.26
C THR A 268 1.94 -1.25 -2.01
N MET A 269 1.59 -0.15 -2.68
CA MET A 269 2.38 1.09 -2.60
C MET A 269 2.50 1.62 -1.17
N VAL A 270 1.38 1.64 -0.44
CA VAL A 270 1.36 2.16 0.93
C VAL A 270 2.08 1.25 1.92
N THR A 271 2.31 0.00 1.57
CA THR A 271 3.10 -0.92 2.39
C THR A 271 4.60 -0.83 2.12
N ALA A 272 5.01 -0.12 1.07
CA ALA A 272 6.41 0.01 0.69
C ALA A 272 7.26 0.66 1.80
N GLY A 273 6.71 1.68 2.47
CA GLY A 273 7.41 2.31 3.59
C GLY A 273 7.58 1.39 4.78
N ILE A 274 6.55 0.64 5.12
CA ILE A 274 6.59 -0.36 6.20
C ILE A 274 7.60 -1.45 5.86
N PHE A 275 7.59 -1.96 4.63
CA PHE A 275 8.57 -2.92 4.14
C PHE A 275 10.00 -2.37 4.25
N MET A 276 10.23 -1.15 3.80
CA MET A 276 11.55 -0.55 3.77
C MET A 276 12.13 -0.40 5.20
N VAL A 277 11.34 0.08 6.14
CA VAL A 277 11.79 0.20 7.53
C VAL A 277 12.08 -1.18 8.14
N SER A 278 11.24 -2.17 7.84
CA SER A 278 11.47 -3.56 8.29
C SER A 278 12.75 -4.13 7.69
N ARG A 279 13.00 -3.88 6.40
CA ARG A 279 14.23 -4.30 5.71
C ARG A 279 15.46 -3.62 6.30
N MET A 280 15.33 -2.35 6.68
CA MET A 280 16.41 -1.54 7.25
C MET A 280 16.47 -1.63 8.77
N SER A 281 15.84 -2.62 9.39
CA SER A 281 15.85 -2.80 10.84
C SER A 281 17.28 -2.82 11.43
N PRO A 282 18.32 -3.41 10.79
CA PRO A 282 19.67 -3.32 11.33
C PRO A 282 20.20 -1.90 11.50
N LEU A 283 19.69 -0.94 10.72
CA LEU A 283 20.05 0.48 10.86
C LEU A 283 19.20 1.16 11.93
N PHE A 284 17.89 0.95 11.93
CA PHE A 284 16.97 1.60 12.87
C PHE A 284 17.21 1.17 14.32
N GLU A 285 17.62 -0.08 14.55
CA GLU A 285 17.91 -0.57 15.89
C GLU A 285 19.12 0.12 16.53
N LEU A 286 19.96 0.79 15.75
CA LEU A 286 21.12 1.51 16.23
C LEU A 286 20.81 2.95 16.67
N SER A 287 19.57 3.40 16.56
CA SER A 287 19.17 4.76 16.97
C SER A 287 17.81 4.75 17.65
N ASP A 288 17.79 4.88 18.96
CA ASP A 288 16.57 5.00 19.74
C ASP A 288 15.82 6.31 19.42
N THR A 289 16.54 7.37 19.08
CA THR A 289 15.92 8.65 18.67
C THR A 289 15.13 8.50 17.39
N ALA A 290 15.68 7.79 16.39
CA ALA A 290 14.96 7.52 15.14
C ALA A 290 13.75 6.63 15.39
N LEU A 291 13.86 5.61 16.22
CA LEU A 291 12.74 4.74 16.59
C LEU A 291 11.62 5.52 17.29
N SER A 292 11.97 6.43 18.21
CA SER A 292 11.00 7.30 18.87
C SER A 292 10.29 8.22 17.89
N PHE A 293 11.02 8.76 16.91
CA PHE A 293 10.43 9.57 15.84
C PHE A 293 9.41 8.77 15.03
N VAL A 294 9.77 7.56 14.62
CA VAL A 294 8.87 6.64 13.92
C VAL A 294 7.62 6.36 14.77
N LEU A 295 7.81 6.07 16.04
CA LEU A 295 6.75 5.76 16.98
C LEU A 295 5.74 6.91 17.11
N VAL A 296 6.22 8.13 17.30
CA VAL A 296 5.38 9.32 17.48
C VAL A 296 4.61 9.64 16.18
N ILE A 297 5.27 9.60 15.04
CA ILE A 297 4.62 9.84 13.74
C ILE A 297 3.52 8.81 13.48
N GLY A 298 3.81 7.54 13.75
CA GLY A 298 2.81 6.47 13.61
C GLY A 298 1.62 6.65 14.54
N SER A 299 1.86 7.07 15.77
CA SER A 299 0.81 7.31 16.77
C SER A 299 -0.11 8.46 16.36
N ILE A 300 0.46 9.56 15.89
CA ILE A 300 -0.30 10.72 15.39
C ILE A 300 -1.16 10.29 14.21
N THR A 301 -0.58 9.57 13.27
CA THR A 301 -1.29 9.12 12.07
C THR A 301 -2.43 8.18 12.44
N ALA A 302 -2.18 7.21 13.30
CA ALA A 302 -3.19 6.22 13.69
C ALA A 302 -4.41 6.91 14.32
N LEU A 303 -4.18 7.80 15.26
CA LEU A 303 -5.26 8.45 16.00
C LEU A 303 -5.98 9.52 15.17
N PHE A 304 -5.22 10.44 14.56
CA PHE A 304 -5.78 11.58 13.83
C PHE A 304 -6.56 11.13 12.59
N MET A 305 -6.01 10.19 11.83
CA MET A 305 -6.69 9.71 10.63
C MET A 305 -7.95 8.89 10.97
N GLY A 306 -7.93 8.19 12.09
CA GLY A 306 -9.12 7.52 12.59
C GLY A 306 -10.26 8.50 12.86
N PHE A 307 -9.96 9.60 13.53
CA PHE A 307 -10.96 10.65 13.78
C PHE A 307 -11.52 11.26 12.50
N LEU A 308 -10.67 11.50 11.50
CA LEU A 308 -11.12 12.01 10.20
C LEU A 308 -12.04 11.03 9.48
N GLY A 309 -11.82 9.73 9.66
CA GLY A 309 -12.68 8.70 9.09
C GLY A 309 -14.13 8.74 9.60
N ILE A 310 -14.34 9.20 10.83
CA ILE A 310 -15.67 9.28 11.44
C ILE A 310 -16.59 10.23 10.66
N VAL A 311 -16.05 11.33 10.15
CA VAL A 311 -16.85 12.41 9.54
C VAL A 311 -16.98 12.28 8.02
N GLN A 312 -16.41 11.25 7.40
CA GLN A 312 -16.50 11.06 5.96
C GLN A 312 -17.84 10.49 5.54
N ASN A 313 -18.34 10.96 4.41
CA ASN A 313 -19.59 10.48 3.82
C ASN A 313 -19.38 9.72 2.52
N ASP A 314 -18.21 9.85 1.87
CA ASP A 314 -17.83 9.08 0.70
C ASP A 314 -17.34 7.70 1.14
N ILE A 315 -17.92 6.64 0.58
CA ILE A 315 -17.60 5.25 0.98
C ILE A 315 -16.13 4.93 0.75
N LYS A 316 -15.53 5.38 -0.33
CA LYS A 316 -14.11 5.17 -0.61
C LYS A 316 -13.21 5.94 0.36
N ARG A 317 -13.59 7.17 0.71
CA ARG A 317 -12.81 8.00 1.63
C ARG A 317 -12.80 7.45 3.04
N VAL A 318 -13.89 6.87 3.51
CA VAL A 318 -13.91 6.19 4.80
C VAL A 318 -12.89 5.08 4.84
N VAL A 319 -12.86 4.25 3.82
CA VAL A 319 -11.90 3.14 3.73
C VAL A 319 -10.47 3.68 3.57
N ALA A 320 -10.28 4.80 2.86
CA ALA A 320 -8.98 5.45 2.72
C ALA A 320 -8.43 5.96 4.05
N TYR A 321 -9.24 6.66 4.84
CA TYR A 321 -8.82 7.12 6.17
C TYR A 321 -8.58 5.95 7.12
N SER A 322 -9.36 4.88 6.99
CA SER A 322 -9.11 3.63 7.69
C SER A 322 -7.74 3.05 7.32
N THR A 323 -7.38 3.06 6.05
CA THR A 323 -6.05 2.63 5.58
C THR A 323 -4.94 3.46 6.21
N LEU A 324 -5.08 4.78 6.23
CA LEU A 324 -4.12 5.68 6.86
C LEU A 324 -3.94 5.36 8.34
N SER A 325 -5.04 5.17 9.06
CA SER A 325 -5.00 4.82 10.47
C SER A 325 -4.29 3.49 10.72
N GLN A 326 -4.59 2.47 9.92
CA GLN A 326 -3.96 1.15 10.05
C GLN A 326 -2.48 1.18 9.70
N LEU A 327 -2.08 1.97 8.72
CA LEU A 327 -0.66 2.20 8.42
C LEU A 327 0.04 2.88 9.62
N GLY A 328 -0.65 3.75 10.32
CA GLY A 328 -0.18 4.32 11.58
C GLY A 328 0.07 3.24 12.64
N TYR A 329 -0.80 2.26 12.77
CA TYR A 329 -0.59 1.09 13.65
C TYR A 329 0.67 0.32 13.28
N MET A 330 0.87 0.07 11.99
CA MET A 330 2.06 -0.64 11.53
C MET A 330 3.33 0.17 11.85
N THR A 331 3.28 1.48 11.64
CA THR A 331 4.40 2.38 11.94
C THR A 331 4.70 2.42 13.43
N VAL A 332 3.68 2.41 14.29
CA VAL A 332 3.85 2.29 15.74
C VAL A 332 4.58 0.99 16.10
N ALA A 333 4.19 -0.12 15.49
CA ALA A 333 4.87 -1.40 15.70
C ALA A 333 6.34 -1.35 15.28
N LEU A 334 6.65 -0.69 14.16
CA LEU A 334 8.04 -0.47 13.73
C LEU A 334 8.82 0.34 14.77
N GLY A 335 8.21 1.39 15.30
CA GLY A 335 8.84 2.28 16.28
C GLY A 335 9.20 1.59 17.59
N VAL A 336 8.45 0.57 18.00
CA VAL A 336 8.74 -0.22 19.20
C VAL A 336 9.58 -1.46 18.90
N SER A 337 10.21 -1.51 17.73
CA SER A 337 11.08 -2.62 17.28
C SER A 337 10.36 -3.94 17.07
N ALA A 338 9.05 -3.92 16.95
CA ALA A 338 8.24 -5.10 16.68
C ALA A 338 8.02 -5.26 15.16
N TYR A 339 9.09 -5.44 14.39
CA TYR A 339 9.05 -5.48 12.93
C TYR A 339 8.22 -6.63 12.39
N ASN A 340 8.35 -7.81 12.99
CA ASN A 340 7.57 -8.98 12.63
C ASN A 340 6.07 -8.77 12.88
N VAL A 341 5.71 -8.06 13.94
CA VAL A 341 4.32 -7.72 14.24
C VAL A 341 3.78 -6.72 13.23
N ALA A 342 4.58 -5.71 12.86
CA ALA A 342 4.21 -4.73 11.84
C ALA A 342 3.93 -5.42 10.50
N VAL A 343 4.80 -6.32 10.09
CA VAL A 343 4.67 -7.08 8.84
C VAL A 343 3.51 -8.05 8.90
N PHE A 344 3.24 -8.66 10.04
CA PHE A 344 2.08 -9.52 10.24
C PHE A 344 0.78 -8.73 10.06
N HIS A 345 0.68 -7.56 10.66
CA HIS A 345 -0.50 -6.70 10.48
C HIS A 345 -0.61 -6.18 9.04
N LEU A 346 0.53 -5.91 8.39
CA LEU A 346 0.57 -5.55 6.97
C LEU A 346 -0.08 -6.64 6.12
N MET A 347 0.28 -7.90 6.35
CA MET A 347 -0.29 -9.03 5.60
C MET A 347 -1.79 -9.14 5.82
N THR A 348 -2.26 -9.14 7.07
CA THR A 348 -3.70 -9.23 7.36
C THR A 348 -4.45 -8.04 6.80
N HIS A 349 -3.92 -6.84 6.96
CA HIS A 349 -4.50 -5.60 6.46
C HIS A 349 -4.62 -5.61 4.94
N ALA A 350 -3.60 -6.08 4.22
CA ALA A 350 -3.64 -6.13 2.77
C ALA A 350 -4.87 -6.90 2.28
N PHE A 351 -5.15 -8.04 2.87
CA PHE A 351 -6.28 -8.88 2.45
C PHE A 351 -7.63 -8.30 2.85
N PHE A 352 -7.82 -7.94 4.12
CA PHE A 352 -9.16 -7.45 4.51
C PHE A 352 -9.45 -6.05 3.96
N LYS A 353 -8.44 -5.21 3.80
CA LYS A 353 -8.65 -3.87 3.25
C LYS A 353 -8.89 -3.90 1.74
N ALA A 354 -8.19 -4.75 1.01
CA ALA A 354 -8.48 -4.99 -0.40
C ALA A 354 -9.93 -5.48 -0.57
N LEU A 355 -10.37 -6.39 0.29
CA LEU A 355 -11.76 -6.84 0.32
C LEU A 355 -12.73 -5.67 0.51
N LEU A 356 -12.46 -4.79 1.47
CA LEU A 356 -13.32 -3.64 1.75
C LEU A 356 -13.37 -2.64 0.58
N PHE A 357 -12.23 -2.38 -0.06
CA PHE A 357 -12.21 -1.51 -1.24
C PHE A 357 -12.96 -2.11 -2.41
N LEU A 358 -12.77 -3.40 -2.68
CA LEU A 358 -13.47 -4.07 -3.77
C LEU A 358 -14.97 -4.17 -3.50
N ALA A 359 -15.35 -4.41 -2.25
CA ALA A 359 -16.76 -4.40 -1.85
C ALA A 359 -17.37 -3.00 -1.99
N ALA A 360 -16.63 -1.95 -1.62
CA ALA A 360 -17.06 -0.57 -1.85
C ALA A 360 -17.24 -0.29 -3.35
N GLY A 361 -16.35 -0.80 -4.19
CA GLY A 361 -16.50 -0.70 -5.64
C GLY A 361 -17.73 -1.43 -6.17
N SER A 362 -18.05 -2.58 -5.60
CA SER A 362 -19.28 -3.32 -5.93
C SER A 362 -20.53 -2.50 -5.57
N VAL A 363 -20.53 -1.86 -4.41
CA VAL A 363 -21.61 -0.95 -4.00
C VAL A 363 -21.72 0.24 -4.94
N ILE A 364 -20.59 0.84 -5.31
CA ILE A 364 -20.57 1.98 -6.24
C ILE A 364 -21.17 1.59 -7.60
N MET A 365 -20.81 0.43 -8.14
CA MET A 365 -21.38 -0.08 -9.38
C MET A 365 -22.88 -0.36 -9.23
N GLY A 366 -23.30 -0.96 -8.14
CA GLY A 366 -24.69 -1.24 -7.85
C GLY A 366 -25.54 0.02 -7.67
N MET A 367 -24.94 1.10 -7.22
CA MET A 367 -25.56 2.41 -7.05
C MET A 367 -25.35 3.33 -8.25
N HIS A 368 -24.95 2.81 -9.40
CA HIS A 368 -24.69 3.55 -10.63
C HIS A 368 -23.75 4.75 -10.42
N HIS A 369 -22.60 4.49 -9.79
CA HIS A 369 -21.52 5.44 -9.51
C HIS A 369 -21.80 6.50 -8.44
N ASP A 370 -22.82 6.33 -7.62
CA ASP A 370 -23.03 7.17 -6.44
C ASP A 370 -22.17 6.65 -5.29
N GLN A 371 -21.27 7.48 -4.78
CA GLN A 371 -20.35 7.14 -3.68
C GLN A 371 -20.77 7.69 -2.33
N ASP A 372 -21.80 8.55 -2.28
CA ASP A 372 -22.23 9.16 -1.02
C ASP A 372 -23.08 8.18 -0.22
N MET A 373 -22.60 7.83 1.00
CA MET A 373 -23.31 6.90 1.89
C MET A 373 -24.67 7.44 2.37
N ARG A 374 -24.85 8.76 2.35
CA ARG A 374 -26.12 9.38 2.73
C ARG A 374 -27.25 9.07 1.76
N ASN A 375 -26.90 8.66 0.54
CA ASN A 375 -27.84 8.24 -0.50
C ASN A 375 -28.05 6.73 -0.55
N MET A 376 -27.47 5.99 0.38
CA MET A 376 -27.54 4.54 0.46
C MET A 376 -28.39 4.10 1.66
N GLY A 377 -28.64 2.82 1.74
CA GLY A 377 -29.35 2.21 2.85
C GLY A 377 -30.10 0.96 2.42
N GLY A 378 -30.19 -0.04 3.27
CA GLY A 378 -30.90 -1.28 3.00
C GLY A 378 -30.34 -2.12 1.88
N LEU A 379 -29.10 -1.91 1.44
CA LEU A 379 -28.51 -2.61 0.29
C LEU A 379 -28.32 -4.11 0.52
N ARG A 380 -28.38 -4.58 1.75
CA ARG A 380 -28.31 -6.00 2.08
C ARG A 380 -29.29 -6.84 1.26
N LYS A 381 -30.48 -6.33 1.00
CA LYS A 381 -31.53 -7.05 0.25
C LYS A 381 -31.19 -7.20 -1.24
N TYR A 382 -30.49 -6.23 -1.81
CA TYR A 382 -30.18 -6.16 -3.23
C TYR A 382 -28.81 -6.69 -3.58
N MET A 383 -27.89 -6.69 -2.60
CA MET A 383 -26.49 -7.07 -2.75
C MET A 383 -26.04 -8.01 -1.64
N PRO A 384 -26.58 -9.24 -1.57
CA PRO A 384 -26.32 -10.13 -0.46
C PRO A 384 -24.86 -10.60 -0.36
N ILE A 385 -24.20 -10.85 -1.50
CA ILE A 385 -22.80 -11.29 -1.52
C ILE A 385 -21.89 -10.15 -1.09
N THR A 386 -22.09 -8.96 -1.62
CA THR A 386 -21.34 -7.76 -1.23
C THR A 386 -21.55 -7.45 0.26
N TRP A 387 -22.79 -7.57 0.75
CA TRP A 387 -23.08 -7.41 2.16
C TRP A 387 -22.28 -8.38 3.03
N LEU A 388 -22.29 -9.68 2.68
CA LEU A 388 -21.60 -10.70 3.48
C LEU A 388 -20.08 -10.46 3.48
N THR A 389 -19.49 -10.18 2.32
CA THR A 389 -18.05 -9.94 2.20
C THR A 389 -17.63 -8.65 2.93
N SER A 390 -18.44 -7.60 2.87
CA SER A 390 -18.20 -6.36 3.62
C SER A 390 -18.26 -6.59 5.11
N LEU A 391 -19.21 -7.40 5.58
CA LEU A 391 -19.32 -7.75 7.00
C LEU A 391 -18.06 -8.50 7.47
N LEU A 392 -17.59 -9.49 6.72
CA LEU A 392 -16.38 -10.23 7.06
C LEU A 392 -15.15 -9.31 7.10
N GLY A 393 -14.99 -8.43 6.11
CA GLY A 393 -13.89 -7.47 6.09
C GLY A 393 -13.95 -6.48 7.25
N THR A 394 -15.13 -6.01 7.60
CA THR A 394 -15.34 -5.10 8.73
C THR A 394 -15.01 -5.78 10.06
N LEU A 395 -15.44 -7.02 10.25
CA LEU A 395 -15.13 -7.77 11.46
C LEU A 395 -13.63 -8.02 11.61
N ALA A 396 -12.92 -8.29 10.50
CA ALA A 396 -11.47 -8.43 10.52
C ALA A 396 -10.79 -7.09 10.87
N LEU A 397 -11.24 -5.99 10.27
CA LEU A 397 -10.67 -4.67 10.49
C LEU A 397 -10.77 -4.20 11.93
N ILE A 398 -11.95 -4.36 12.56
CA ILE A 398 -12.19 -3.86 13.91
C ILE A 398 -11.51 -4.70 15.00
N GLY A 399 -10.93 -5.84 14.65
CA GLY A 399 -10.26 -6.71 15.61
C GLY A 399 -11.20 -7.64 16.37
N THR A 400 -12.26 -8.12 15.73
CA THR A 400 -13.17 -9.11 16.31
C THR A 400 -12.41 -10.40 16.62
N PRO A 401 -12.54 -11.00 17.82
CA PRO A 401 -11.90 -12.28 18.12
C PRO A 401 -12.18 -13.36 17.07
N PHE A 402 -11.18 -14.19 16.79
CA PHE A 402 -11.15 -15.24 15.77
C PHE A 402 -10.97 -14.74 14.34
N PHE A 403 -10.95 -13.43 14.08
CA PHE A 403 -10.60 -12.85 12.77
C PHE A 403 -9.13 -12.45 12.74
N SER A 404 -8.55 -12.39 11.55
CA SER A 404 -7.12 -12.13 11.37
C SER A 404 -6.65 -10.82 12.00
N GLY A 405 -7.45 -9.77 11.90
CA GLY A 405 -7.13 -8.46 12.45
C GLY A 405 -7.02 -8.43 13.97
N PHE A 406 -7.73 -9.32 14.67
CA PHE A 406 -7.62 -9.44 16.12
C PHE A 406 -6.19 -9.82 16.54
N TYR A 407 -5.66 -10.87 15.93
CA TYR A 407 -4.34 -11.39 16.29
C TYR A 407 -3.23 -10.39 15.99
N SER A 408 -3.27 -9.75 14.81
CA SER A 408 -2.24 -8.80 14.41
C SER A 408 -2.32 -7.49 15.19
N LYS A 409 -3.51 -6.95 15.36
CA LYS A 409 -3.73 -5.66 16.04
C LYS A 409 -3.46 -5.75 17.53
N ASP A 410 -3.90 -6.82 18.17
CA ASP A 410 -3.63 -7.06 19.60
C ASP A 410 -2.13 -7.21 19.86
N SER A 411 -1.41 -7.88 18.96
CA SER A 411 0.04 -8.00 19.05
C SER A 411 0.74 -6.64 19.00
N ILE A 412 0.25 -5.70 18.19
CA ILE A 412 0.77 -4.33 18.14
C ILE A 412 0.56 -3.63 19.49
N ILE A 413 -0.64 -3.72 20.05
CA ILE A 413 -0.98 -3.07 21.31
C ILE A 413 -0.11 -3.62 22.46
N GLU A 414 0.08 -4.93 22.51
CA GLU A 414 0.95 -5.55 23.50
C GLU A 414 2.41 -5.14 23.36
N ALA A 415 2.91 -5.05 22.13
CA ALA A 415 4.28 -4.62 21.86
C ALA A 415 4.53 -3.18 22.33
N VAL A 416 3.56 -2.30 22.11
CA VAL A 416 3.63 -0.89 22.55
C VAL A 416 3.61 -0.81 24.07
N HIS A 417 2.77 -1.60 24.72
CA HIS A 417 2.67 -1.64 26.18
C HIS A 417 4.01 -2.05 26.84
N ALA A 418 4.73 -2.96 26.21
CA ALA A 418 6.01 -3.45 26.69
C ALA A 418 7.19 -2.50 26.41
N SER A 419 7.00 -1.45 25.59
CA SER A 419 8.07 -0.54 25.19
C SER A 419 8.34 0.53 26.24
N ASN A 420 9.63 0.86 26.41
CA ASN A 420 10.10 1.94 27.30
C ASN A 420 10.64 3.15 26.53
N LEU A 421 10.45 3.21 25.21
CA LEU A 421 10.92 4.34 24.41
C LEU A 421 10.18 5.63 24.75
N PRO A 422 10.83 6.81 24.62
CA PRO A 422 10.11 8.08 24.69
C PRO A 422 8.98 8.13 23.67
N GLY A 423 7.80 8.49 24.13
CA GLY A 423 6.59 8.50 23.31
C GLY A 423 5.76 7.22 23.36
N ALA A 424 6.23 6.16 24.03
CA ALA A 424 5.48 4.90 24.15
C ALA A 424 4.17 5.06 24.91
N ASP A 425 4.10 5.91 25.90
CA ASP A 425 2.88 6.18 26.64
C ASP A 425 1.81 6.82 25.75
N PHE A 426 2.20 7.81 24.96
CA PHE A 426 1.32 8.43 23.97
C PHE A 426 0.87 7.43 22.92
N ALA A 427 1.78 6.60 22.43
CA ALA A 427 1.48 5.57 21.44
C ALA A 427 0.49 4.54 21.98
N TYR A 428 0.67 4.11 23.23
CA TYR A 428 -0.27 3.19 23.87
C TYR A 428 -1.67 3.78 23.99
N LEU A 429 -1.77 5.04 24.39
CA LEU A 429 -3.04 5.76 24.42
C LEU A 429 -3.67 5.85 23.03
N ALA A 430 -2.88 6.21 22.02
CA ALA A 430 -3.35 6.38 20.64
C ALA A 430 -3.89 5.08 20.07
N VAL A 431 -3.17 3.96 20.22
CA VAL A 431 -3.62 2.68 19.67
C VAL A 431 -4.85 2.13 20.39
N ASN A 432 -4.99 2.35 21.68
CA ASN A 432 -6.18 1.92 22.43
C ASN A 432 -7.42 2.74 22.04
N ILE A 433 -7.30 4.05 21.98
CA ILE A 433 -8.40 4.91 21.52
C ILE A 433 -8.74 4.58 20.07
N GLY A 434 -7.73 4.31 19.25
CA GLY A 434 -7.92 3.95 17.86
C GLY A 434 -8.74 2.68 17.64
N VAL A 435 -8.70 1.72 18.54
CA VAL A 435 -9.56 0.52 18.46
C VAL A 435 -11.03 0.90 18.49
N PHE A 436 -11.41 1.74 19.44
CA PHE A 436 -12.79 2.23 19.54
C PHE A 436 -13.19 3.06 18.30
N VAL A 437 -12.33 3.96 17.88
CA VAL A 437 -12.57 4.82 16.72
C VAL A 437 -12.73 3.99 15.45
N THR A 438 -11.90 2.97 15.25
CA THR A 438 -11.99 2.04 14.12
C THR A 438 -13.33 1.34 14.08
N ALA A 439 -13.79 0.81 15.21
CA ALA A 439 -15.09 0.17 15.31
C ALA A 439 -16.22 1.15 14.97
N PHE A 440 -16.11 2.39 15.44
CA PHE A 440 -17.13 3.40 15.24
C PHE A 440 -17.30 3.74 13.76
N TYR A 441 -16.23 4.14 13.05
CA TYR A 441 -16.40 4.54 11.66
C TYR A 441 -16.68 3.35 10.74
N SER A 442 -16.16 2.16 11.07
CA SER A 442 -16.40 0.96 10.28
C SER A 442 -17.86 0.53 10.31
N PHE A 443 -18.46 0.50 11.50
CA PHE A 443 -19.88 0.17 11.64
C PHE A 443 -20.80 1.31 11.17
N ARG A 444 -20.37 2.56 11.28
CA ARG A 444 -21.10 3.69 10.69
C ARG A 444 -21.26 3.47 9.18
N LEU A 445 -20.19 3.13 8.49
CA LEU A 445 -20.22 2.78 7.05
C LEU A 445 -21.14 1.59 6.81
N TYR A 446 -20.94 0.52 7.56
CA TYR A 446 -21.69 -0.72 7.39
C TYR A 446 -23.19 -0.50 7.54
N PHE A 447 -23.63 0.18 8.58
CA PHE A 447 -25.04 0.42 8.82
C PHE A 447 -25.65 1.43 7.84
N LEU A 448 -24.95 2.47 7.47
CA LEU A 448 -25.44 3.44 6.49
C LEU A 448 -25.63 2.83 5.11
N VAL A 449 -24.78 1.89 4.73
CA VAL A 449 -24.81 1.28 3.38
C VAL A 449 -25.80 0.11 3.33
N PHE A 450 -25.73 -0.81 4.27
CA PHE A 450 -26.43 -2.10 4.17
C PHE A 450 -27.70 -2.20 4.99
N HIS A 451 -27.90 -1.34 5.97
CA HIS A 451 -29.04 -1.35 6.87
C HIS A 451 -29.74 0.01 6.85
N GLY A 452 -30.86 0.11 7.57
CA GLY A 452 -31.63 1.34 7.67
C GLY A 452 -32.57 1.57 6.48
N LYS A 453 -33.02 2.80 6.37
CA LYS A 453 -33.96 3.21 5.32
C LYS A 453 -33.25 3.33 3.97
N GLU A 454 -33.94 2.93 2.91
CA GLU A 454 -33.49 3.12 1.54
C GLU A 454 -33.59 4.61 1.16
N ARG A 455 -32.44 5.25 0.96
CA ARG A 455 -32.34 6.69 0.75
C ARG A 455 -32.04 7.11 -0.69
N TRP A 456 -31.80 6.18 -1.61
CA TRP A 456 -31.56 6.52 -3.01
C TRP A 456 -32.75 7.11 -3.73
N MET A 457 -33.96 6.90 -3.20
CA MET A 457 -35.19 7.50 -3.73
C MET A 457 -35.34 8.99 -3.38
N GLN A 458 -34.53 9.50 -2.42
CA GLN A 458 -34.58 10.88 -1.95
C GLN A 458 -33.45 11.74 -2.52
N LYS A 459 -33.00 11.39 -3.69
CA LYS A 459 -31.75 11.83 -4.29
C LYS A 459 -31.63 13.33 -4.58
N GLY A 460 -32.74 14.06 -4.68
CA GLY A 460 -32.72 15.50 -4.95
C GLY A 460 -32.19 16.35 -3.81
N HIS A 461 -31.93 15.77 -2.62
CA HIS A 461 -31.49 16.49 -1.43
C HIS A 461 -29.98 16.50 -1.23
N HIS A 462 -29.24 15.65 -1.91
CA HIS A 462 -27.78 15.53 -1.81
C HIS A 462 -27.19 15.71 -3.21
N ALA A 463 -27.00 16.96 -3.60
CA ALA A 463 -26.39 17.29 -4.88
C ALA A 463 -24.96 16.73 -4.95
N HIS A 464 -24.58 16.22 -6.11
CA HIS A 464 -23.24 15.74 -6.37
C HIS A 464 -22.25 16.88 -6.29
N HIS A 465 -21.39 16.85 -5.27
CA HIS A 465 -20.34 17.84 -5.14
C HIS A 465 -19.10 17.42 -5.92
N GLY A 466 -18.74 18.19 -6.93
CA GLY A 466 -17.43 18.16 -7.53
C GLY A 466 -17.22 17.25 -8.74
N HIS A 467 -18.25 16.62 -9.29
CA HIS A 467 -18.12 15.78 -10.49
C HIS A 467 -18.98 16.33 -11.62
N ASP A 468 -18.52 17.41 -12.21
CA ASP A 468 -19.19 18.02 -13.37
C ASP A 468 -18.57 17.45 -14.65
N ASP A 469 -18.76 16.15 -14.87
CA ASP A 469 -18.36 15.46 -16.11
C ASP A 469 -19.52 15.23 -17.07
N GLY A 470 -20.70 15.76 -16.75
CA GLY A 470 -21.89 15.64 -17.57
C GLY A 470 -22.54 14.26 -17.56
N GLU A 471 -22.04 13.32 -16.76
CA GLU A 471 -22.61 11.99 -16.62
C GLU A 471 -23.58 11.94 -15.43
N HIS A 472 -24.66 11.21 -15.58
CA HIS A 472 -25.57 10.94 -14.48
C HIS A 472 -24.98 9.91 -13.53
N HIS A 473 -24.56 10.35 -12.34
CA HIS A 473 -24.15 9.47 -11.26
C HIS A 473 -25.33 9.16 -10.35
N GLY A 474 -25.51 7.87 -10.07
CA GLY A 474 -26.51 7.38 -9.16
C GLY A 474 -27.74 6.77 -9.82
N LEU A 475 -28.62 6.23 -8.99
CA LEU A 475 -29.83 5.54 -9.44
C LEU A 475 -30.90 6.54 -9.90
N GLY A 476 -31.55 6.24 -11.02
CA GLY A 476 -32.72 6.96 -11.48
C GLY A 476 -33.97 6.67 -10.63
N PRO A 477 -35.10 7.37 -10.85
CA PRO A 477 -36.30 7.23 -10.02
C PRO A 477 -36.88 5.81 -9.94
N ASN A 478 -36.69 5.01 -10.99
CA ASN A 478 -37.21 3.64 -11.09
C ASN A 478 -36.13 2.57 -11.03
N ASP A 479 -34.86 2.96 -10.79
CA ASP A 479 -33.74 2.03 -10.73
C ASP A 479 -33.60 1.41 -9.35
N LYS A 480 -33.11 0.16 -9.31
CA LYS A 480 -32.79 -0.55 -8.07
C LYS A 480 -31.31 -0.91 -8.06
N PRO A 481 -30.68 -0.95 -6.88
CA PRO A 481 -29.32 -1.46 -6.77
C PRO A 481 -29.22 -2.91 -7.26
N HIS A 482 -28.08 -3.28 -7.79
CA HIS A 482 -27.83 -4.63 -8.28
C HIS A 482 -26.46 -5.15 -7.81
N GLU A 483 -26.34 -6.47 -7.76
CA GLU A 483 -25.11 -7.16 -7.40
C GLU A 483 -24.10 -7.10 -8.57
N SER A 484 -22.83 -7.30 -8.26
CA SER A 484 -21.76 -7.40 -9.26
C SER A 484 -21.85 -8.70 -10.05
N PRO A 485 -21.32 -8.77 -11.30
CA PRO A 485 -21.20 -10.02 -12.03
C PRO A 485 -20.40 -11.07 -11.27
N TRP A 486 -20.69 -12.36 -11.52
CA TRP A 486 -20.00 -13.50 -10.94
C TRP A 486 -18.56 -13.63 -11.46
#